data_52e563a762177346f07c8dd9b16f1252
#
_entry.id   52e563a762177346f07c8dd9b16f1252
#
_cell.length_a   1.000
_cell.length_b   1.000
_cell.length_c   1.000
_cell.angle_alpha   90.00
_cell.angle_beta   90.00
_cell.angle_gamma   90.00
#
_symmetry.space_group_name_H-M   'P 1'
#
loop_
_entity.id
_entity.type
_entity.pdbx_description
1 polymer ?
#
loop_
_entity_poly.entity_id
_entity_poly.type
_entity_poly.pdbx_seq_one_letter_code
_entity_poly.pdbx_strand_id
1 'polypeptide(L)'
;MAGLVDLRNQWIGGASVLVQTGDIVDRGKDTILLYKWMDALRTEAQLAGGAVVSLLGNHEYMNALGDWRYVTKEDIETFGSAESRRKVMSTQGWIGKSWIANYSVTARVPYPLGFGDLPMVSSETSTTRRFTESFEPAEERALDPFLDAATVFVHGGITPEYAAVGVSEINRIGQSLLHRALDGQIPYHHLPPHTPAEEAQLYAEHGPLWERSYALEDDEAIICRQIEKATERLHVRRMVMGHTPQFKGITSRCGGKILLIDTGISSAYGGPLTALEINYALTPIKHNSTWSSWNEVESVFALQELKSKKQLAGFQRVVNLTRHD
;
A
#
# COMPACT_ATOMS: atom_id res chain seq x y z
N MET A 1 -2.98 -9.41 -17.04
CA MET A 1 -1.76 -8.58 -17.10
C MET A 1 -0.74 -9.04 -16.06
N ALA A 2 -1.00 -8.94 -14.77
CA ALA A 2 -0.06 -9.36 -13.71
C ALA A 2 -0.07 -10.87 -13.39
N GLY A 3 -0.99 -11.66 -13.95
CA GLY A 3 -1.05 -13.11 -13.72
C GLY A 3 -1.49 -13.52 -12.30
N LEU A 4 -2.18 -12.63 -11.58
CA LEU A 4 -2.62 -12.90 -10.20
C LEU A 4 -4.04 -13.49 -10.14
N VAL A 5 -4.83 -13.29 -11.19
CA VAL A 5 -6.20 -13.80 -11.30
C VAL A 5 -6.44 -14.46 -12.65
N ASP A 6 -7.31 -15.46 -12.68
CA ASP A 6 -7.76 -16.13 -13.90
C ASP A 6 -8.93 -15.38 -14.57
N LEU A 7 -9.46 -15.97 -15.65
CA LEU A 7 -10.60 -15.41 -16.39
C LEU A 7 -11.93 -15.44 -15.59
N ARG A 8 -11.98 -16.13 -14.46
CA ARG A 8 -13.11 -16.18 -13.54
C ARG A 8 -12.91 -15.24 -12.34
N ASN A 9 -11.87 -14.39 -12.40
CA ASN A 9 -11.47 -13.48 -11.32
C ASN A 9 -11.04 -14.19 -10.02
N GLN A 10 -10.62 -15.46 -10.09
CA GLN A 10 -10.12 -16.22 -8.94
C GLN A 10 -8.62 -16.09 -8.81
N TRP A 11 -8.11 -16.13 -7.60
CA TRP A 11 -6.68 -16.00 -7.30
C TRP A 11 -5.86 -17.17 -7.84
N ILE A 12 -4.87 -16.87 -8.66
CA ILE A 12 -3.87 -17.83 -9.17
C ILE A 12 -2.43 -17.39 -8.88
N GLY A 13 -2.25 -16.33 -8.10
CA GLY A 13 -0.95 -15.73 -7.79
C GLY A 13 -0.07 -16.54 -6.84
N GLY A 14 -0.56 -17.68 -6.30
CA GLY A 14 0.18 -18.47 -5.31
C GLY A 14 0.59 -17.63 -4.11
N ALA A 15 1.86 -17.66 -3.73
CA ALA A 15 2.43 -16.92 -2.61
C ALA A 15 2.70 -15.41 -2.90
N SER A 16 2.25 -14.89 -4.02
CA SER A 16 2.43 -13.46 -4.36
C SER A 16 1.65 -12.55 -3.42
N VAL A 17 2.11 -11.29 -3.31
CA VAL A 17 1.41 -10.23 -2.55
C VAL A 17 0.85 -9.22 -3.54
N LEU A 18 -0.46 -9.00 -3.50
CA LEU A 18 -1.15 -7.92 -4.19
C LEU A 18 -1.30 -6.73 -3.24
N VAL A 19 -0.87 -5.54 -3.65
CA VAL A 19 -1.10 -4.31 -2.89
C VAL A 19 -1.99 -3.38 -3.70
N GLN A 20 -3.12 -2.96 -3.11
CA GLN A 20 -4.01 -1.93 -3.63
C GLN A 20 -3.81 -0.66 -2.81
N THR A 21 -3.59 0.49 -3.47
CA THR A 21 -3.08 1.72 -2.86
C THR A 21 -4.14 2.78 -2.55
N GLY A 22 -5.39 2.38 -2.33
CA GLY A 22 -6.50 3.29 -1.98
C GLY A 22 -7.33 3.75 -3.18
N ASP A 23 -8.37 4.53 -2.89
CA ASP A 23 -9.31 5.12 -3.87
C ASP A 23 -10.03 4.07 -4.73
N ILE A 24 -10.61 3.06 -4.09
CA ILE A 24 -11.50 2.10 -4.76
C ILE A 24 -12.87 2.71 -5.04
N VAL A 25 -13.30 3.66 -4.19
CA VAL A 25 -14.59 4.35 -4.30
C VAL A 25 -14.52 5.54 -5.25
N ASP A 26 -15.70 6.03 -5.61
CA ASP A 26 -15.94 7.24 -6.39
C ASP A 26 -15.68 7.13 -7.90
N ARG A 27 -16.22 8.10 -8.65
CA ARG A 27 -16.07 8.27 -10.11
C ARG A 27 -16.50 7.07 -10.96
N GLY A 28 -17.19 6.10 -10.38
CA GLY A 28 -17.70 4.90 -11.07
C GLY A 28 -18.86 4.30 -10.29
N LYS A 29 -19.48 3.26 -10.84
CA LYS A 29 -20.63 2.56 -10.26
C LYS A 29 -20.27 1.19 -9.64
N ASP A 30 -19.01 0.81 -9.68
CA ASP A 30 -18.59 -0.56 -9.39
C ASP A 30 -18.11 -0.76 -7.92
N THR A 31 -18.39 0.22 -7.04
CA THR A 31 -17.95 0.20 -5.62
C THR A 31 -18.27 -1.12 -4.92
N ILE A 32 -19.52 -1.57 -4.96
CA ILE A 32 -19.94 -2.83 -4.32
C ILE A 32 -19.18 -4.03 -4.90
N LEU A 33 -19.07 -4.08 -6.23
CA LEU A 33 -18.39 -5.17 -6.93
C LEU A 33 -16.92 -5.24 -6.55
N LEU A 34 -16.22 -4.11 -6.56
CA LEU A 34 -14.79 -4.03 -6.25
C LEU A 34 -14.49 -4.43 -4.82
N TYR A 35 -15.25 -3.95 -3.82
CA TYR A 35 -15.03 -4.37 -2.43
C TYR A 35 -15.31 -5.85 -2.20
N LYS A 36 -16.39 -6.39 -2.77
CA LYS A 36 -16.66 -7.84 -2.69
C LYS A 36 -15.53 -8.65 -3.33
N TRP A 37 -15.02 -8.19 -4.45
CA TRP A 37 -13.92 -8.87 -5.14
C TRP A 37 -12.63 -8.81 -4.34
N MET A 38 -12.28 -7.64 -3.78
CA MET A 38 -11.10 -7.50 -2.92
C MET A 38 -11.17 -8.40 -1.67
N ASP A 39 -12.35 -8.53 -1.05
CA ASP A 39 -12.54 -9.42 0.11
C ASP A 39 -12.43 -10.92 -0.29
N ALA A 40 -12.96 -11.30 -1.46
CA ALA A 40 -12.80 -12.64 -2.00
C ALA A 40 -11.34 -12.96 -2.30
N LEU A 41 -10.65 -12.08 -3.03
CA LEU A 41 -9.23 -12.25 -3.35
C LEU A 41 -8.35 -12.34 -2.10
N ARG A 42 -8.66 -11.58 -1.04
CA ARG A 42 -7.93 -11.65 0.23
C ARG A 42 -8.02 -13.04 0.84
N THR A 43 -9.21 -13.62 0.85
CA THR A 43 -9.44 -14.96 1.35
C THR A 43 -8.74 -16.03 0.51
N GLU A 44 -8.87 -15.95 -0.80
CA GLU A 44 -8.27 -16.90 -1.74
C GLU A 44 -6.73 -16.84 -1.73
N ALA A 45 -6.16 -15.62 -1.71
CA ALA A 45 -4.71 -15.43 -1.63
C ALA A 45 -4.15 -16.04 -0.34
N GLN A 46 -4.81 -15.81 0.80
CA GLN A 46 -4.38 -16.37 2.09
C GLN A 46 -4.38 -17.90 2.07
N LEU A 47 -5.39 -18.53 1.48
CA LEU A 47 -5.46 -19.99 1.33
C LEU A 47 -4.35 -20.54 0.42
N ALA A 48 -3.87 -19.73 -0.54
CA ALA A 48 -2.79 -20.08 -1.44
C ALA A 48 -1.39 -19.71 -0.90
N GLY A 49 -1.27 -19.19 0.34
CA GLY A 49 -0.02 -18.75 0.95
C GLY A 49 0.44 -17.35 0.50
N GLY A 50 -0.39 -16.63 -0.25
CA GLY A 50 -0.19 -15.24 -0.66
C GLY A 50 -0.90 -14.23 0.26
N ALA A 51 -1.00 -12.99 -0.19
CA ALA A 51 -1.70 -11.95 0.56
C ALA A 51 -2.30 -10.87 -0.37
N VAL A 52 -3.37 -10.25 0.11
CA VAL A 52 -3.91 -9.00 -0.45
C VAL A 52 -3.85 -7.93 0.62
N VAL A 53 -3.06 -6.90 0.38
CA VAL A 53 -2.90 -5.72 1.24
C VAL A 53 -3.70 -4.58 0.62
N SER A 54 -4.61 -3.99 1.38
CA SER A 54 -5.46 -2.90 0.91
C SER A 54 -5.24 -1.65 1.72
N LEU A 55 -5.06 -0.53 1.05
CA LEU A 55 -4.90 0.77 1.69
C LEU A 55 -6.17 1.61 1.53
N LEU A 56 -6.32 2.56 2.44
CA LEU A 56 -7.30 3.63 2.37
C LEU A 56 -6.68 4.81 1.63
N GLY A 57 -7.40 5.35 0.65
CA GLY A 57 -7.10 6.64 0.07
C GLY A 57 -7.90 7.77 0.70
N ASN A 58 -7.70 8.97 0.21
CA ASN A 58 -8.46 10.13 0.68
C ASN A 58 -9.96 10.01 0.34
N HIS A 59 -10.31 9.32 -0.75
CA HIS A 59 -11.71 9.10 -1.13
C HIS A 59 -12.46 8.19 -0.17
N GLU A 60 -11.84 7.16 0.41
CA GLU A 60 -12.44 6.37 1.47
C GLU A 60 -12.77 7.24 2.69
N TYR A 61 -11.83 8.11 3.13
CA TYR A 61 -12.07 9.05 4.23
C TYR A 61 -13.13 10.11 3.89
N MET A 62 -13.13 10.66 2.67
CA MET A 62 -14.18 11.58 2.20
C MET A 62 -15.55 10.92 2.31
N ASN A 63 -15.67 9.67 1.86
CA ASN A 63 -16.92 8.91 1.95
C ASN A 63 -17.34 8.64 3.41
N ALA A 64 -16.40 8.29 4.28
CA ALA A 64 -16.64 8.09 5.70
C ALA A 64 -17.14 9.39 6.38
N LEU A 65 -16.58 10.55 6.00
CA LEU A 65 -16.97 11.88 6.47
C LEU A 65 -18.29 12.41 5.84
N GLY A 66 -18.82 11.70 4.83
CA GLY A 66 -20.03 12.14 4.10
C GLY A 66 -19.77 13.18 3.02
N ASP A 67 -18.52 13.43 2.66
CA ASP A 67 -18.15 14.25 1.51
C ASP A 67 -18.22 13.44 0.22
N TRP A 68 -19.36 13.49 -0.44
CA TRP A 68 -19.69 12.69 -1.62
C TRP A 68 -19.60 13.44 -2.93
N ARG A 69 -18.77 14.48 -3.00
CA ARG A 69 -18.64 15.34 -4.20
C ARG A 69 -18.21 14.56 -5.46
N TYR A 70 -17.62 13.38 -5.32
CA TYR A 70 -17.16 12.52 -6.42
C TYR A 70 -17.98 11.24 -6.58
N VAL A 71 -19.01 11.05 -5.76
CA VAL A 71 -19.93 9.91 -5.87
C VAL A 71 -20.85 10.15 -7.06
N THR A 72 -21.00 9.16 -7.93
CA THR A 72 -21.91 9.25 -9.06
C THR A 72 -23.33 8.83 -8.67
N LYS A 73 -24.32 9.29 -9.42
CA LYS A 73 -25.71 8.89 -9.21
C LYS A 73 -25.88 7.38 -9.42
N GLU A 74 -25.22 6.84 -10.42
CA GLU A 74 -25.22 5.43 -10.76
C GLU A 74 -24.66 4.58 -9.61
N ASP A 75 -23.61 5.05 -8.91
CA ASP A 75 -23.08 4.37 -7.73
C ASP A 75 -24.14 4.31 -6.60
N ILE A 76 -24.80 5.44 -6.30
CA ILE A 76 -25.87 5.47 -5.31
C ILE A 76 -27.00 4.49 -5.67
N GLU A 77 -27.38 4.41 -6.94
CA GLU A 77 -28.42 3.50 -7.43
C GLU A 77 -28.05 2.02 -7.18
N THR A 78 -26.76 1.64 -7.23
CA THR A 78 -26.32 0.26 -6.93
C THR A 78 -26.56 -0.13 -5.47
N PHE A 79 -26.59 0.82 -4.56
CA PHE A 79 -26.94 0.63 -3.14
C PHE A 79 -28.46 0.71 -2.86
N GLY A 80 -29.25 1.08 -3.87
CA GLY A 80 -30.69 1.32 -3.77
C GLY A 80 -31.06 2.73 -3.31
N SER A 81 -30.30 3.35 -2.44
CA SER A 81 -30.49 4.73 -1.98
C SER A 81 -29.24 5.31 -1.34
N ALA A 82 -29.18 6.63 -1.19
CA ALA A 82 -28.13 7.33 -0.45
C ALA A 82 -28.08 6.91 1.03
N GLU A 83 -29.21 6.66 1.65
CA GLU A 83 -29.30 6.18 3.03
C GLU A 83 -28.72 4.76 3.15
N SER A 84 -29.10 3.85 2.25
CA SER A 84 -28.57 2.49 2.20
C SER A 84 -27.04 2.49 2.00
N ARG A 85 -26.52 3.35 1.09
CA ARG A 85 -25.08 3.51 0.85
C ARG A 85 -24.36 3.95 2.13
N ARG A 86 -24.89 4.98 2.83
CA ARG A 86 -24.33 5.45 4.11
C ARG A 86 -24.31 4.34 5.15
N LYS A 87 -25.41 3.58 5.29
CA LYS A 87 -25.48 2.45 6.22
C LYS A 87 -24.45 1.36 5.90
N VAL A 88 -24.29 1.03 4.64
CA VAL A 88 -23.29 0.01 4.20
C VAL A 88 -21.86 0.44 4.49
N MET A 89 -21.54 1.74 4.40
CA MET A 89 -20.23 2.32 4.67
C MET A 89 -20.04 2.75 6.14
N SER A 90 -21.01 2.53 7.04
CA SER A 90 -20.88 2.86 8.47
C SER A 90 -20.18 1.72 9.24
N THR A 91 -19.89 1.94 10.54
CA THR A 91 -19.38 0.92 11.49
C THR A 91 -20.29 -0.32 11.59
N GLN A 92 -21.56 -0.22 11.21
CA GLN A 92 -22.51 -1.33 11.21
C GLN A 92 -22.60 -2.03 9.84
N GLY A 93 -22.17 -1.38 8.76
CA GLY A 93 -22.22 -1.91 7.41
C GLY A 93 -21.01 -2.79 7.07
N TRP A 94 -21.13 -3.58 6.02
CA TRP A 94 -20.09 -4.53 5.66
C TRP A 94 -18.85 -3.85 5.05
N ILE A 95 -19.00 -2.74 4.28
CA ILE A 95 -17.85 -1.99 3.74
C ILE A 95 -17.12 -1.30 4.88
N GLY A 96 -17.81 -0.57 5.76
CA GLY A 96 -17.16 0.09 6.89
C GLY A 96 -16.46 -0.89 7.83
N LYS A 97 -17.06 -2.06 8.09
CA LYS A 97 -16.39 -3.14 8.83
C LYS A 97 -15.15 -3.67 8.12
N SER A 98 -15.21 -3.83 6.80
CA SER A 98 -14.05 -4.26 6.00
C SER A 98 -12.94 -3.21 6.04
N TRP A 99 -13.24 -1.92 5.93
CA TRP A 99 -12.26 -0.84 6.08
C TRP A 99 -11.54 -0.90 7.44
N ILE A 100 -12.31 -1.04 8.53
CA ILE A 100 -11.76 -1.13 9.89
C ILE A 100 -10.86 -2.36 10.06
N ALA A 101 -11.30 -3.51 9.54
CA ALA A 101 -10.64 -4.79 9.81
C ALA A 101 -9.47 -5.10 8.85
N ASN A 102 -9.53 -4.62 7.61
CA ASN A 102 -8.69 -5.12 6.52
C ASN A 102 -7.90 -4.04 5.77
N TYR A 103 -8.11 -2.76 6.07
CA TYR A 103 -7.47 -1.65 5.38
C TYR A 103 -6.60 -0.83 6.33
N SER A 104 -5.55 -0.22 5.80
CA SER A 104 -4.64 0.65 6.56
C SER A 104 -4.32 1.91 5.74
N VAL A 105 -3.70 2.92 6.36
CA VAL A 105 -3.22 4.12 5.66
C VAL A 105 -1.96 3.81 4.86
N THR A 106 -1.09 2.97 5.42
CA THR A 106 0.19 2.60 4.80
C THR A 106 0.56 1.16 5.15
N ALA A 107 1.39 0.55 4.34
CA ALA A 107 1.92 -0.78 4.57
C ALA A 107 3.39 -0.86 4.18
N ARG A 108 4.22 -1.41 5.07
CA ARG A 108 5.57 -1.85 4.76
C ARG A 108 5.54 -3.32 4.41
N VAL A 109 5.82 -3.64 3.16
CA VAL A 109 5.82 -5.02 2.64
C VAL A 109 7.26 -5.50 2.53
N PRO A 110 7.72 -6.36 3.46
CA PRO A 110 9.03 -7.00 3.35
C PRO A 110 9.01 -7.99 2.20
N TYR A 111 10.15 -8.15 1.53
CA TYR A 111 10.28 -9.18 0.53
C TYR A 111 10.36 -10.55 1.21
N PRO A 112 9.73 -11.59 0.63
CA PRO A 112 9.71 -12.90 1.24
C PRO A 112 11.13 -13.48 1.22
N LEU A 113 11.72 -13.60 2.41
CA LEU A 113 12.97 -14.32 2.62
C LEU A 113 12.59 -15.79 2.86
N GLY A 114 12.43 -16.54 1.79
CA GLY A 114 12.09 -17.96 1.86
C GLY A 114 13.31 -18.82 2.20
N PHE A 115 13.81 -18.76 3.44
CA PHE A 115 14.89 -19.65 3.88
C PHE A 115 14.42 -20.52 5.03
N GLY A 116 14.59 -21.82 4.87
CA GLY A 116 14.28 -22.80 5.89
C GLY A 116 15.11 -22.68 7.17
N ASP A 117 16.15 -21.85 7.18
CA ASP A 117 17.11 -21.70 8.29
C ASP A 117 17.24 -20.27 8.84
N LEU A 118 16.53 -19.29 8.27
CA LEU A 118 16.40 -17.98 8.92
C LEU A 118 15.22 -18.03 9.90
N PRO A 119 15.34 -17.46 11.11
CA PRO A 119 14.27 -17.50 12.07
C PRO A 119 13.01 -16.87 11.47
N MET A 120 12.06 -17.73 11.14
CA MET A 120 10.71 -17.32 10.79
C MET A 120 10.18 -16.49 11.95
N VAL A 121 9.93 -15.21 11.73
CA VAL A 121 9.13 -14.43 12.67
C VAL A 121 7.82 -15.19 12.86
N SER A 122 7.57 -15.62 14.09
CA SER A 122 6.49 -16.52 14.49
C SER A 122 5.18 -16.22 13.76
N SER A 123 4.57 -17.26 13.22
CA SER A 123 3.41 -17.26 12.31
C SER A 123 2.06 -16.96 12.99
N GLU A 124 2.02 -16.32 14.14
CA GLU A 124 0.78 -16.13 14.90
C GLU A 124 0.09 -14.77 14.74
N THR A 125 0.66 -13.86 13.94
CA THR A 125 0.01 -12.58 13.66
C THR A 125 -0.80 -12.64 12.36
N SER A 126 -2.02 -12.14 12.39
CA SER A 126 -2.89 -11.92 11.23
C SER A 126 -2.06 -11.35 10.06
N THR A 127 -2.27 -11.88 8.84
CA THR A 127 -1.54 -11.49 7.62
C THR A 127 -1.54 -9.97 7.41
N THR A 128 -2.62 -9.29 7.77
CA THR A 128 -2.75 -7.83 7.70
C THR A 128 -1.82 -7.13 8.69
N ARG A 129 -1.70 -7.60 9.92
CA ARG A 129 -0.83 -7.05 10.96
C ARG A 129 0.63 -7.03 10.55
N ARG A 130 1.11 -8.07 9.87
CA ARG A 130 2.49 -8.19 9.38
C ARG A 130 2.95 -7.01 8.51
N PHE A 131 2.05 -6.39 7.78
CA PHE A 131 2.37 -5.30 6.82
C PHE A 131 2.08 -3.91 7.38
N THR A 132 1.35 -3.79 8.47
CA THR A 132 0.84 -2.52 9.00
C THR A 132 1.50 -2.09 10.31
N GLU A 133 2.31 -2.95 10.91
CA GLU A 133 3.07 -2.63 12.12
C GLU A 133 4.44 -2.04 11.79
N SER A 134 4.92 -1.14 12.63
CA SER A 134 6.30 -0.67 12.57
C SER A 134 7.25 -1.81 12.90
N PHE A 135 8.33 -1.83 12.18
CA PHE A 135 9.43 -2.69 12.50
C PHE A 135 10.23 -1.99 13.62
N GLU A 136 10.02 -2.41 14.88
CA GLU A 136 10.88 -1.99 15.97
C GLU A 136 12.21 -2.75 15.86
N PRO A 137 13.33 -2.07 15.59
CA PRO A 137 14.62 -2.72 15.57
C PRO A 137 14.99 -3.11 17.00
N ALA A 138 14.85 -4.40 17.36
CA ALA A 138 15.60 -4.93 18.48
C ALA A 138 17.10 -4.80 18.15
N GLU A 139 17.94 -4.59 19.16
CA GLU A 139 19.41 -4.40 18.97
C GLU A 139 20.04 -5.52 18.10
N GLU A 140 19.55 -6.75 18.18
CA GLU A 140 19.95 -7.87 17.33
C GLU A 140 19.59 -7.71 15.85
N ARG A 141 18.58 -6.90 15.50
CA ARG A 141 18.14 -6.65 14.11
C ARG A 141 18.95 -5.55 13.42
N ALA A 142 19.69 -4.73 14.14
CA ALA A 142 20.61 -3.73 13.58
C ALA A 142 21.70 -4.38 12.70
N LEU A 143 21.88 -5.70 12.80
CA LEU A 143 22.81 -6.50 12.01
C LEU A 143 22.12 -7.28 10.85
N ASP A 144 20.80 -7.16 10.66
CA ASP A 144 20.09 -7.81 9.55
C ASP A 144 20.44 -7.12 8.23
N PRO A 145 21.22 -7.73 7.35
CA PRO A 145 21.63 -7.14 6.08
C PRO A 145 20.46 -7.01 5.08
N PHE A 146 19.31 -7.60 5.39
CA PHE A 146 18.07 -7.51 4.58
C PHE A 146 17.01 -6.61 5.20
N LEU A 147 17.37 -5.84 6.23
CA LEU A 147 16.42 -4.95 6.90
C LEU A 147 15.72 -3.98 5.92
N ASP A 148 16.44 -3.52 4.90
CA ASP A 148 15.94 -2.65 3.83
C ASP A 148 15.22 -3.39 2.69
N ALA A 149 15.21 -4.74 2.70
CA ALA A 149 14.56 -5.53 1.66
C ALA A 149 13.03 -5.48 1.79
N ALA A 150 12.48 -4.30 1.56
CA ALA A 150 11.06 -3.98 1.68
C ALA A 150 10.68 -2.80 0.80
N THR A 151 9.38 -2.67 0.55
CA THR A 151 8.75 -1.51 -0.08
C THR A 151 7.67 -0.97 0.85
N VAL A 152 7.58 0.36 1.01
CA VAL A 152 6.43 0.99 1.66
C VAL A 152 5.43 1.45 0.61
N PHE A 153 4.17 1.18 0.88
CA PHE A 153 3.03 1.60 0.07
C PHE A 153 2.18 2.58 0.86
N VAL A 154 1.73 3.62 0.21
CA VAL A 154 0.88 4.65 0.80
C VAL A 154 0.03 5.27 -0.32
N HIS A 155 -1.11 5.89 0.01
CA HIS A 155 -1.94 6.50 -1.01
C HIS A 155 -1.31 7.78 -1.57
N GLY A 156 -1.08 8.80 -0.75
CA GLY A 156 -0.48 10.10 -1.16
C GLY A 156 1.04 10.09 -1.08
N GLY A 157 1.60 10.00 0.12
CA GLY A 157 3.04 10.00 0.35
C GLY A 157 3.41 10.07 1.82
N ILE A 158 4.58 9.57 2.19
CA ILE A 158 5.11 9.67 3.56
C ILE A 158 6.30 10.63 3.55
N THR A 159 6.11 11.83 4.10
CA THR A 159 7.19 12.81 4.26
C THR A 159 8.22 12.33 5.28
N PRO A 160 9.43 12.92 5.36
CA PRO A 160 10.41 12.59 6.40
C PRO A 160 9.86 12.71 7.82
N GLU A 161 8.95 13.65 8.06
CA GLU A 161 8.29 13.86 9.35
C GLU A 161 7.39 12.67 9.70
N TYR A 162 6.55 12.23 8.77
CA TYR A 162 5.71 11.04 8.96
C TYR A 162 6.53 9.74 9.00
N ALA A 163 7.64 9.66 8.28
CA ALA A 163 8.54 8.51 8.40
C ALA A 163 9.15 8.39 9.81
N ALA A 164 9.36 9.52 10.50
CA ALA A 164 9.81 9.53 11.88
C ALA A 164 8.73 9.07 12.89
N VAL A 165 7.45 9.26 12.52
CA VAL A 165 6.31 8.76 13.30
C VAL A 165 6.21 7.23 13.21
N GLY A 166 6.52 6.66 12.05
CA GLY A 166 6.53 5.22 11.80
C GLY A 166 5.19 4.66 11.33
N VAL A 167 5.26 3.50 10.66
CA VAL A 167 4.11 2.84 10.00
C VAL A 167 2.97 2.53 10.99
N SER A 168 3.28 1.94 12.14
CA SER A 168 2.26 1.57 13.15
C SER A 168 1.49 2.76 13.65
N GLU A 169 2.19 3.84 13.96
CA GLU A 169 1.57 5.03 14.52
C GLU A 169 0.74 5.79 13.48
N ILE A 170 1.23 5.90 12.23
CA ILE A 170 0.42 6.43 11.11
C ILE A 170 -0.89 5.65 10.99
N ASN A 171 -0.82 4.32 11.03
CA ASN A 171 -2.00 3.46 10.93
C ASN A 171 -2.92 3.60 12.14
N ARG A 172 -2.38 3.71 13.37
CA ARG A 172 -3.16 3.95 14.60
C ARG A 172 -3.95 5.25 14.50
N ILE A 173 -3.30 6.34 14.09
CA ILE A 173 -3.94 7.65 13.91
C ILE A 173 -5.02 7.57 12.83
N GLY A 174 -4.71 6.94 11.70
CA GLY A 174 -5.66 6.76 10.61
C GLY A 174 -6.88 5.93 11.01
N GLN A 175 -6.69 4.82 11.73
CA GLN A 175 -7.80 4.01 12.24
C GLN A 175 -8.67 4.79 13.23
N SER A 176 -8.06 5.59 14.12
CA SER A 176 -8.80 6.45 15.05
C SER A 176 -9.68 7.46 14.29
N LEU A 177 -9.12 8.14 13.28
CA LEU A 177 -9.87 9.06 12.43
C LEU A 177 -10.99 8.34 11.67
N LEU A 178 -10.72 7.16 11.10
CA LEU A 178 -11.71 6.37 10.37
C LEU A 178 -12.90 6.00 11.26
N HIS A 179 -12.65 5.51 12.46
CA HIS A 179 -13.70 5.21 13.43
C HIS A 179 -14.55 6.44 13.73
N ARG A 180 -13.92 7.59 14.00
CA ARG A 180 -14.60 8.86 14.26
C ARG A 180 -15.48 9.30 13.09
N ALA A 181 -14.97 9.17 11.86
CA ALA A 181 -15.69 9.51 10.64
C ALA A 181 -16.91 8.62 10.42
N LEU A 182 -16.74 7.31 10.63
CA LEU A 182 -17.82 6.32 10.43
C LEU A 182 -18.88 6.32 11.52
N ASP A 183 -18.55 6.72 12.74
CA ASP A 183 -19.51 6.85 13.86
C ASP A 183 -20.35 8.13 13.77
N GLY A 184 -19.99 9.06 12.91
CA GLY A 184 -20.72 10.30 12.68
C GLY A 184 -22.13 10.03 12.15
N GLN A 185 -23.17 10.37 12.91
CA GLN A 185 -24.57 10.23 12.49
C GLN A 185 -24.97 11.25 11.41
N ILE A 186 -24.21 12.34 11.29
CA ILE A 186 -24.44 13.43 10.36
C ILE A 186 -23.22 13.56 9.46
N PRO A 187 -23.38 13.59 8.13
CA PRO A 187 -22.25 13.82 7.23
C PRO A 187 -21.70 15.24 7.47
N TYR A 188 -20.42 15.30 7.85
CA TYR A 188 -19.78 16.57 8.17
C TYR A 188 -19.27 17.30 6.93
N HIS A 189 -19.02 16.61 5.82
CA HIS A 189 -18.31 17.12 4.63
C HIS A 189 -16.90 17.68 4.93
N HIS A 190 -16.47 17.66 6.18
CA HIS A 190 -15.18 18.07 6.71
C HIS A 190 -14.94 17.33 8.03
N LEU A 191 -13.78 17.49 8.62
CA LEU A 191 -13.43 16.81 9.87
C LEU A 191 -14.45 17.13 10.99
N PRO A 192 -14.85 16.13 11.80
CA PRO A 192 -15.74 16.35 12.93
C PRO A 192 -15.21 17.39 13.92
N PRO A 193 -16.08 18.13 14.63
CA PRO A 193 -15.65 19.00 15.72
C PRO A 193 -14.79 18.24 16.75
N HIS A 194 -13.78 18.92 17.28
CA HIS A 194 -12.85 18.34 18.26
C HIS A 194 -12.01 17.13 17.76
N THR A 195 -11.83 17.02 16.44
CA THR A 195 -10.86 16.07 15.89
C THR A 195 -9.47 16.36 16.46
N PRO A 196 -8.75 15.36 17.04
CA PRO A 196 -7.40 15.55 17.53
C PRO A 196 -6.46 16.10 16.45
N ALA A 197 -5.47 16.90 16.88
CA ALA A 197 -4.55 17.56 15.96
C ALA A 197 -3.79 16.55 15.07
N GLU A 198 -3.40 15.41 15.62
CA GLU A 198 -2.71 14.34 14.88
C GLU A 198 -3.58 13.74 13.77
N GLU A 199 -4.89 13.52 14.03
CA GLU A 199 -5.84 13.04 13.03
C GLU A 199 -6.10 14.11 11.95
N ALA A 200 -6.23 15.39 12.35
CA ALA A 200 -6.41 16.49 11.43
C ALA A 200 -5.17 16.67 10.53
N GLN A 201 -3.97 16.55 11.06
CA GLN A 201 -2.73 16.62 10.30
C GLN A 201 -2.58 15.45 9.33
N LEU A 202 -2.94 14.22 9.74
CA LEU A 202 -2.93 13.04 8.87
C LEU A 202 -3.82 13.23 7.64
N TYR A 203 -4.97 13.90 7.80
CA TYR A 203 -5.92 14.20 6.72
C TYR A 203 -5.64 15.53 5.99
N ALA A 204 -4.65 16.31 6.43
CA ALA A 204 -4.29 17.57 5.78
C ALA A 204 -3.54 17.36 4.46
N GLU A 205 -3.35 18.45 3.71
CA GLU A 205 -2.70 18.47 2.39
C GLU A 205 -1.34 17.78 2.34
N HIS A 206 -0.54 17.90 3.41
CA HIS A 206 0.77 17.25 3.51
C HIS A 206 0.75 15.96 4.35
N GLY A 207 -0.44 15.45 4.64
CA GLY A 207 -0.63 14.15 5.29
C GLY A 207 -0.54 12.98 4.30
N PRO A 208 -0.34 11.77 4.81
CA PRO A 208 -0.13 10.56 3.99
C PRO A 208 -1.23 10.28 2.95
N LEU A 209 -2.42 10.84 3.14
CA LEU A 209 -3.57 10.64 2.24
C LEU A 209 -3.62 11.65 1.07
N TRP A 210 -3.01 12.83 1.23
CA TRP A 210 -3.14 13.94 0.28
C TRP A 210 -1.81 14.45 -0.27
N GLU A 211 -0.67 13.99 0.25
CA GLU A 211 0.67 14.44 -0.14
C GLU A 211 0.90 14.27 -1.66
N ARG A 212 1.31 15.35 -2.34
CA ARG A 212 1.55 15.37 -3.78
C ARG A 212 2.94 15.86 -4.18
N SER A 213 3.74 16.36 -3.24
CA SER A 213 5.06 16.94 -3.59
C SER A 213 5.97 15.96 -4.31
N TYR A 214 5.93 14.67 -3.93
CA TYR A 214 6.69 13.62 -4.60
C TYR A 214 6.35 13.46 -6.09
N ALA A 215 5.14 13.84 -6.49
CA ALA A 215 4.68 13.78 -7.87
C ALA A 215 4.82 15.11 -8.61
N LEU A 216 4.59 16.24 -7.93
CA LEU A 216 4.40 17.54 -8.55
C LEU A 216 5.60 18.49 -8.43
N GLU A 217 6.51 18.29 -7.46
CA GLU A 217 7.70 19.13 -7.31
C GLU A 217 8.65 18.90 -8.50
N ASP A 218 9.04 19.97 -9.17
CA ASP A 218 9.90 19.94 -10.34
C ASP A 218 11.38 19.78 -9.97
N ASP A 219 11.80 20.26 -8.78
CA ASP A 219 13.18 20.09 -8.32
C ASP A 219 13.43 18.66 -7.84
N GLU A 220 13.95 17.85 -8.75
CA GLU A 220 14.29 16.44 -8.48
C GLU A 220 15.27 16.29 -7.31
N ALA A 221 16.19 17.23 -7.10
CA ALA A 221 17.17 17.14 -6.02
C ALA A 221 16.51 17.32 -4.63
N ILE A 222 15.50 18.17 -4.54
CA ILE A 222 14.73 18.35 -3.31
C ILE A 222 14.01 17.04 -2.96
N ILE A 223 13.27 16.51 -3.91
CA ILE A 223 12.47 15.28 -3.72
C ILE A 223 13.35 14.07 -3.41
N CYS A 224 14.51 13.96 -4.10
CA CYS A 224 15.41 12.83 -3.84
C CYS A 224 16.02 12.88 -2.45
N ARG A 225 16.31 14.06 -1.91
CA ARG A 225 16.75 14.20 -0.51
C ARG A 225 15.64 13.86 0.49
N GLN A 226 14.40 14.24 0.19
CA GLN A 226 13.25 13.92 1.05
C GLN A 226 12.97 12.42 1.09
N ILE A 227 12.86 11.78 -0.09
CA ILE A 227 12.59 10.36 -0.15
C ILE A 227 13.71 9.53 0.46
N GLU A 228 14.97 9.94 0.35
CA GLU A 228 16.09 9.26 0.97
C GLU A 228 15.95 9.22 2.48
N LYS A 229 15.69 10.38 3.12
CA LYS A 229 15.42 10.45 4.56
C LYS A 229 14.22 9.62 5.00
N ALA A 230 13.15 9.60 4.20
CA ALA A 230 11.96 8.81 4.51
C ALA A 230 12.23 7.31 4.41
N THR A 231 12.89 6.86 3.33
CA THR A 231 13.20 5.43 3.12
C THR A 231 14.20 4.88 4.13
N GLU A 232 15.20 5.67 4.53
CA GLU A 232 16.14 5.31 5.59
C GLU A 232 15.42 5.05 6.92
N ARG A 233 14.53 5.96 7.34
CA ARG A 233 13.78 5.84 8.60
C ARG A 233 12.79 4.67 8.61
N LEU A 234 12.21 4.37 7.47
CA LEU A 234 11.25 3.27 7.31
C LEU A 234 11.93 1.92 7.02
N HIS A 235 13.24 1.91 6.85
CA HIS A 235 14.00 0.72 6.44
C HIS A 235 13.38 0.06 5.20
N VAL A 236 13.27 0.83 4.10
CA VAL A 236 12.73 0.37 2.82
C VAL A 236 13.56 0.89 1.65
N ARG A 237 13.51 0.19 0.52
CA ARG A 237 14.21 0.62 -0.70
C ARG A 237 13.47 1.71 -1.45
N ARG A 238 12.15 1.73 -1.33
CA ARG A 238 11.30 2.66 -2.09
C ARG A 238 9.94 2.88 -1.45
N MET A 239 9.28 3.92 -1.96
CA MET A 239 7.89 4.24 -1.68
C MET A 239 7.09 4.13 -2.97
N VAL A 240 5.95 3.44 -2.90
CA VAL A 240 4.97 3.31 -3.99
C VAL A 240 3.72 4.10 -3.61
N MET A 241 3.28 4.97 -4.51
CA MET A 241 2.20 5.94 -4.26
C MET A 241 1.15 5.93 -5.37
N GLY A 242 -0.10 6.16 -5.00
CA GLY A 242 -1.23 6.46 -5.88
C GLY A 242 -1.51 7.96 -5.99
N HIS A 243 -2.79 8.35 -5.87
CA HIS A 243 -3.31 9.70 -5.63
C HIS A 243 -3.11 10.74 -6.73
N THR A 244 -1.94 10.81 -7.34
CA THR A 244 -1.61 11.82 -8.37
C THR A 244 -1.50 11.16 -9.73
N PRO A 245 -2.52 11.29 -10.61
CA PRO A 245 -2.59 10.53 -11.86
C PRO A 245 -1.43 10.81 -12.81
N GLN A 246 -0.85 9.73 -13.36
CA GLN A 246 0.25 9.69 -14.31
C GLN A 246 -0.26 9.14 -15.66
N PHE A 247 -0.93 9.94 -16.47
CA PHE A 247 -1.64 9.51 -17.68
C PHE A 247 -0.76 8.88 -18.77
N LYS A 248 0.56 8.99 -18.67
CA LYS A 248 1.50 8.38 -19.62
C LYS A 248 1.97 6.98 -19.20
N GLY A 249 1.59 6.53 -18.00
CA GLY A 249 2.02 5.28 -17.37
C GLY A 249 2.76 5.51 -16.06
N ILE A 250 3.13 4.44 -15.40
CA ILE A 250 3.86 4.49 -14.12
C ILE A 250 5.13 5.33 -14.23
N THR A 251 5.29 6.30 -13.32
CA THR A 251 6.45 7.20 -13.27
C THR A 251 7.41 6.76 -12.16
N SER A 252 8.69 6.70 -12.50
CA SER A 252 9.79 6.43 -11.57
C SER A 252 10.65 7.67 -11.41
N ARG A 253 10.94 8.07 -10.15
CA ARG A 253 11.82 9.20 -9.80
C ARG A 253 12.92 8.74 -8.84
N CYS A 254 13.97 9.52 -8.70
CA CYS A 254 15.07 9.29 -7.76
C CYS A 254 15.67 7.88 -7.86
N GLY A 255 15.93 7.41 -9.08
CA GLY A 255 16.52 6.10 -9.31
C GLY A 255 15.63 4.92 -8.87
N GLY A 256 14.30 5.10 -8.86
CA GLY A 256 13.34 4.07 -8.44
C GLY A 256 13.02 4.06 -6.96
N LYS A 257 13.47 5.06 -6.19
CA LYS A 257 13.04 5.26 -4.79
C LYS A 257 11.60 5.77 -4.69
N ILE A 258 11.09 6.44 -5.73
CA ILE A 258 9.70 6.91 -5.86
C ILE A 258 9.07 6.21 -7.06
N LEU A 259 7.92 5.57 -6.86
CA LEU A 259 7.11 4.97 -7.91
C LEU A 259 5.67 5.48 -7.78
N LEU A 260 5.23 6.24 -8.80
CA LEU A 260 3.88 6.81 -8.89
C LEU A 260 3.07 5.89 -9.80
N ILE A 261 2.12 5.14 -9.22
CA ILE A 261 1.42 4.05 -9.91
C ILE A 261 -0.04 4.37 -10.27
N ASP A 262 -0.58 5.49 -9.80
CA ASP A 262 -1.90 5.94 -10.25
C ASP A 262 -1.80 6.41 -11.70
N THR A 263 -2.37 5.67 -12.60
CA THR A 263 -2.41 6.02 -14.03
C THR A 263 -3.80 6.46 -14.50
N GLY A 264 -4.72 6.71 -13.56
CA GLY A 264 -6.09 7.10 -13.88
C GLY A 264 -6.85 5.99 -14.59
N ILE A 265 -6.75 4.75 -14.08
CA ILE A 265 -7.30 3.55 -14.76
C ILE A 265 -8.82 3.50 -14.83
N SER A 266 -9.52 4.32 -14.05
CA SER A 266 -10.99 4.38 -14.11
C SER A 266 -11.46 5.01 -15.44
N SER A 267 -12.64 4.62 -15.89
CA SER A 267 -13.26 5.19 -17.11
C SER A 267 -13.46 6.71 -17.01
N ALA A 268 -13.58 7.27 -15.80
CA ALA A 268 -13.71 8.71 -15.57
C ALA A 268 -12.45 9.48 -15.92
N TYR A 269 -11.28 8.86 -15.80
CA TYR A 269 -9.99 9.45 -16.17
C TYR A 269 -9.50 8.99 -17.53
N GLY A 270 -9.83 7.77 -17.95
CA GLY A 270 -9.46 7.20 -19.26
C GLY A 270 -7.96 6.95 -19.43
N GLY A 271 -7.23 6.81 -18.35
CA GLY A 271 -5.80 6.51 -18.37
C GLY A 271 -5.50 5.03 -18.68
N PRO A 272 -4.25 4.68 -18.95
CA PRO A 272 -3.87 3.33 -19.33
C PRO A 272 -4.00 2.34 -18.17
N LEU A 273 -4.44 1.11 -18.47
CA LEU A 273 -4.41 0.01 -17.51
C LEU A 273 -2.96 -0.40 -17.25
N THR A 274 -2.53 -0.26 -16.01
CA THR A 274 -1.16 -0.57 -15.57
C THR A 274 -1.15 -1.32 -14.25
N ALA A 275 -0.04 -2.00 -13.98
CA ALA A 275 0.31 -2.55 -12.68
C ALA A 275 1.82 -2.45 -12.46
N LEU A 276 2.24 -2.36 -11.22
CA LEU A 276 3.65 -2.47 -10.82
C LEU A 276 3.95 -3.93 -10.47
N GLU A 277 5.06 -4.46 -10.98
CA GLU A 277 5.58 -5.78 -10.62
C GLU A 277 6.93 -5.62 -9.94
N ILE A 278 7.08 -6.17 -8.74
CA ILE A 278 8.33 -6.23 -8.00
C ILE A 278 8.69 -7.71 -7.84
N ASN A 279 9.80 -8.11 -8.44
CA ASN A 279 10.35 -9.45 -8.31
C ASN A 279 11.57 -9.41 -7.40
N TYR A 280 11.60 -10.29 -6.43
CA TYR A 280 12.72 -10.43 -5.50
C TYR A 280 13.18 -11.89 -5.46
N ALA A 281 14.48 -12.07 -5.56
CA ALA A 281 15.11 -13.38 -5.48
C ALA A 281 16.38 -13.34 -4.63
N LEU A 282 16.56 -14.36 -3.84
CA LEU A 282 17.76 -14.60 -3.06
C LEU A 282 18.26 -16.01 -3.39
N THR A 283 19.43 -16.10 -4.01
CA THR A 283 20.00 -17.37 -4.46
C THR A 283 21.32 -17.66 -3.76
N PRO A 284 21.54 -18.87 -3.23
CA PRO A 284 22.79 -19.22 -2.58
C PRO A 284 23.92 -19.31 -3.62
N ILE A 285 25.08 -18.70 -3.31
CA ILE A 285 26.31 -18.80 -4.10
C ILE A 285 27.22 -19.84 -3.50
N LYS A 286 27.47 -19.72 -2.19
CA LYS A 286 28.30 -20.66 -1.41
C LYS A 286 27.74 -20.85 -0.02
N HIS A 287 27.92 -22.03 0.52
CA HIS A 287 27.46 -22.37 1.85
C HIS A 287 28.43 -23.34 2.52
N ASN A 288 28.80 -23.10 3.77
CA ASN A 288 29.49 -24.04 4.63
C ASN A 288 28.98 -23.94 6.08
N SER A 289 29.58 -24.59 7.03
CA SER A 289 29.15 -24.62 8.44
C SER A 289 29.25 -23.26 9.15
N THR A 290 30.09 -22.35 8.66
CA THR A 290 30.42 -21.10 9.36
C THR A 290 29.94 -19.85 8.64
N TRP A 291 29.70 -19.92 7.33
CA TRP A 291 29.25 -18.77 6.55
C TRP A 291 28.46 -19.18 5.30
N SER A 292 27.65 -18.28 4.82
CA SER A 292 26.93 -18.42 3.55
C SER A 292 26.98 -17.13 2.76
N SER A 293 27.03 -17.25 1.43
CA SER A 293 27.04 -16.14 0.48
C SER A 293 25.81 -16.23 -0.41
N TRP A 294 25.10 -15.13 -0.56
CA TRP A 294 23.82 -15.06 -1.27
C TRP A 294 23.88 -13.98 -2.34
N ASN A 295 23.35 -14.26 -3.51
CA ASN A 295 23.09 -13.26 -4.53
C ASN A 295 21.66 -12.74 -4.34
N GLU A 296 21.51 -11.48 -3.96
CA GLU A 296 20.24 -10.78 -3.82
C GLU A 296 19.95 -10.00 -5.10
N VAL A 297 18.82 -10.26 -5.71
CA VAL A 297 18.37 -9.60 -6.94
C VAL A 297 16.95 -9.09 -6.77
N GLU A 298 16.73 -7.84 -7.15
CA GLU A 298 15.42 -7.22 -7.25
C GLU A 298 15.25 -6.61 -8.64
N SER A 299 14.06 -6.76 -9.20
CA SER A 299 13.69 -6.16 -10.49
C SER A 299 12.28 -5.58 -10.40
N VAL A 300 12.12 -4.36 -10.85
CA VAL A 300 10.86 -3.61 -10.79
C VAL A 300 10.41 -3.25 -12.19
N PHE A 301 9.19 -3.62 -12.55
CA PHE A 301 8.64 -3.41 -13.88
C PHE A 301 7.29 -2.69 -13.84
N ALA A 302 7.09 -1.80 -14.80
CA ALA A 302 5.76 -1.36 -15.18
C ALA A 302 5.17 -2.35 -16.17
N LEU A 303 4.00 -2.87 -15.83
CA LEU A 303 3.13 -3.62 -16.73
C LEU A 303 2.12 -2.65 -17.32
N GLN A 304 1.89 -2.71 -18.62
CA GLN A 304 0.86 -1.94 -19.31
C GLN A 304 0.18 -2.85 -20.34
N GLU A 305 -1.14 -2.73 -20.42
CA GLU A 305 -1.91 -3.53 -21.35
C GLU A 305 -1.39 -3.39 -22.79
N LEU A 306 -1.27 -4.52 -23.50
CA LEU A 306 -0.79 -4.61 -24.88
C LEU A 306 0.64 -4.09 -25.13
N LYS A 307 1.44 -3.87 -24.07
CA LYS A 307 2.85 -3.48 -24.20
C LYS A 307 3.78 -4.49 -23.50
N SER A 308 5.02 -4.54 -23.95
CA SER A 308 6.08 -5.24 -23.23
C SER A 308 6.34 -4.55 -21.89
N LYS A 309 6.63 -5.34 -20.86
CA LYS A 309 6.96 -4.77 -19.55
C LYS A 309 8.22 -3.93 -19.62
N LYS A 310 8.18 -2.77 -18.95
CA LYS A 310 9.27 -1.79 -18.87
C LYS A 310 9.93 -1.87 -17.52
N GLN A 311 11.25 -2.11 -17.49
CA GLN A 311 12.00 -2.03 -16.24
C GLN A 311 12.10 -0.57 -15.74
N LEU A 312 11.76 -0.35 -14.49
CA LEU A 312 11.77 0.96 -13.82
C LEU A 312 12.94 1.10 -12.85
N ALA A 313 13.32 -0.01 -12.20
CA ALA A 313 14.41 -0.06 -11.24
C ALA A 313 14.96 -1.49 -11.15
N GLY A 314 16.13 -1.63 -10.54
CA GLY A 314 16.75 -2.91 -10.23
C GLY A 314 17.80 -2.74 -9.16
N PHE A 315 18.06 -3.82 -8.43
CA PHE A 315 19.07 -3.87 -7.38
C PHE A 315 19.71 -5.24 -7.37
N GLN A 316 21.01 -5.30 -7.20
CA GLN A 316 21.75 -6.54 -7.04
C GLN A 316 22.94 -6.34 -6.12
N ARG A 317 23.13 -7.29 -5.19
CA ARG A 317 24.34 -7.38 -4.36
C ARG A 317 24.62 -8.81 -3.93
N VAL A 318 25.85 -9.04 -3.47
CA VAL A 318 26.24 -10.26 -2.77
C VAL A 318 26.23 -9.98 -1.28
N VAL A 319 25.52 -10.79 -0.51
CA VAL A 319 25.42 -10.71 0.94
C VAL A 319 26.14 -11.91 1.56
N ASN A 320 27.04 -11.64 2.50
CA ASN A 320 27.76 -12.66 3.25
C ASN A 320 27.20 -12.69 4.68
N LEU A 321 26.76 -13.86 5.10
CA LEU A 321 26.25 -14.11 6.44
C LEU A 321 27.24 -15.02 7.18
N THR A 322 27.66 -14.60 8.38
CA THR A 322 28.38 -15.46 9.32
C THR A 322 27.36 -16.06 10.28
N ARG A 323 27.40 -17.38 10.47
CA ARG A 323 26.68 -18.01 11.57
C ARG A 323 27.40 -17.62 12.87
N HIS A 324 26.73 -16.90 13.73
CA HIS A 324 27.09 -16.80 15.12
C HIS A 324 26.54 -18.06 15.80
N ASP A 325 27.44 -18.89 16.37
CA ASP A 325 27.10 -20.06 17.16
C ASP A 325 26.28 -19.67 18.42
#